data_713a1c5dde1db92302e6cb5d7781c494
#
_entry.id   713a1c5dde1db92302e6cb5d7781c494
#
_cell.length_a   1.000
_cell.length_b   1.000
_cell.length_c   1.000
_cell.angle_alpha   90.00
_cell.angle_beta   90.00
_cell.angle_gamma   90.00
#
_symmetry.space_group_name_H-M   'P 1'
#
loop_
_entity.id
_entity.type
_entity.pdbx_description
1 polymer ?
#
loop_
_entity_poly.entity_id
_entity_poly.type
_entity_poly.pdbx_seq_one_letter_code
_entity_poly.pdbx_strand_id
1 'polypeptide(L)'
;SKESSVSEINEAEAFYRKKIGLKPRRRLGCQTQIISDLVVDIPEDSQIHRQVIRKETTLRDFSLKTTTKVCYIEVAEPQLDSLQSDFERVSLALAREWKIKNVHCSIHILKKLQSELRKKNWCVTCVIYFSPTRQPEILEIKAGYLELATYGLAIDLGSTSIAASLCDLNTGQVIDAKGIMNPQIRYGED
;
A
#
# COMPACT_ATOMS: atom_id res chain seq x y z
N SER A 1 -28.57 50.32 -13.45
CA SER A 1 -28.12 49.39 -12.40
C SER A 1 -27.64 48.15 -13.08
N LYS A 2 -26.32 47.85 -13.02
CA LYS A 2 -25.79 46.58 -13.47
C LYS A 2 -26.26 45.53 -12.48
N GLU A 3 -27.16 44.65 -12.91
CA GLU A 3 -27.48 43.45 -12.17
C GLU A 3 -26.21 42.69 -11.84
N SER A 4 -25.99 42.40 -10.57
CA SER A 4 -24.84 41.63 -10.13
C SER A 4 -25.00 40.17 -10.58
N SER A 5 -24.01 39.62 -11.29
CA SER A 5 -24.03 38.21 -11.73
C SER A 5 -23.91 37.21 -10.58
N VAL A 6 -23.77 37.71 -9.35
CA VAL A 6 -23.60 36.88 -8.14
C VAL A 6 -24.45 37.44 -6.99
N SER A 7 -24.79 36.59 -6.03
CA SER A 7 -25.54 36.94 -4.82
C SER A 7 -24.86 38.08 -4.01
N GLU A 8 -25.63 38.77 -3.20
CA GLU A 8 -25.11 39.72 -2.23
C GLU A 8 -24.19 39.01 -1.20
N ILE A 9 -23.33 39.81 -0.55
CA ILE A 9 -22.43 39.32 0.48
C ILE A 9 -23.24 38.95 1.72
N ASN A 10 -23.18 37.69 2.13
CA ASN A 10 -23.81 37.21 3.35
C ASN A 10 -22.97 37.50 4.61
N GLU A 11 -23.55 37.27 5.78
CA GLU A 11 -22.89 37.53 7.08
C GLU A 11 -21.58 36.73 7.26
N ALA A 12 -21.53 35.48 6.80
CA ALA A 12 -20.37 34.66 6.89
C ALA A 12 -19.22 35.21 6.03
N GLU A 13 -19.52 35.64 4.80
CA GLU A 13 -18.53 36.27 3.93
C GLU A 13 -18.07 37.63 4.47
N ALA A 14 -18.97 38.40 5.02
CA ALA A 14 -18.65 39.68 5.66
C ALA A 14 -17.71 39.50 6.87
N PHE A 15 -17.97 38.49 7.70
CA PHE A 15 -17.11 38.12 8.81
C PHE A 15 -15.70 37.74 8.34
N TYR A 16 -15.60 36.89 7.33
CA TYR A 16 -14.31 36.46 6.76
C TYR A 16 -13.55 37.64 6.15
N ARG A 17 -14.22 38.54 5.44
CA ARG A 17 -13.59 39.76 4.90
C ARG A 17 -12.93 40.60 5.99
N LYS A 18 -13.61 40.75 7.11
CA LYS A 18 -13.09 41.52 8.25
C LYS A 18 -11.93 40.81 8.96
N LYS A 19 -11.98 39.47 9.06
CA LYS A 19 -11.01 38.68 9.82
C LYS A 19 -9.72 38.38 9.02
N ILE A 20 -9.83 38.08 7.71
CA ILE A 20 -8.73 37.62 6.86
C ILE A 20 -8.27 38.70 5.87
N GLY A 21 -9.08 39.77 5.66
CA GLY A 21 -8.71 40.84 4.75
C GLY A 21 -8.83 40.47 3.27
N LEU A 22 -9.96 39.87 2.86
CA LEU A 22 -10.20 39.56 1.44
C LEU A 22 -10.07 40.84 0.58
N LYS A 23 -9.24 40.76 -0.47
CA LYS A 23 -9.03 41.87 -1.41
C LYS A 23 -10.34 42.30 -2.06
N PRO A 24 -10.47 43.57 -2.45
CA PRO A 24 -11.63 44.04 -3.21
C PRO A 24 -11.89 43.17 -4.44
N ARG A 25 -13.14 42.94 -4.76
CA ARG A 25 -13.63 42.07 -5.86
C ARG A 25 -13.41 40.58 -5.71
N ARG A 26 -12.80 40.11 -4.62
CA ARG A 26 -12.73 38.67 -4.31
C ARG A 26 -13.96 38.26 -3.50
N ARG A 27 -14.49 37.08 -3.79
CA ARG A 27 -15.63 36.45 -3.14
C ARG A 27 -15.24 35.07 -2.60
N LEU A 28 -15.92 34.59 -1.58
CA LEU A 28 -15.78 33.22 -1.09
C LEU A 28 -16.64 32.30 -1.96
N GLY A 29 -16.01 31.40 -2.75
CA GLY A 29 -16.73 30.52 -3.65
C GLY A 29 -17.78 29.63 -2.95
N CYS A 30 -17.52 29.21 -1.70
CA CYS A 30 -18.46 28.43 -0.90
C CYS A 30 -19.67 29.24 -0.37
N GLN A 31 -19.63 30.56 -0.42
CA GLN A 31 -20.68 31.46 0.09
C GLN A 31 -21.37 32.27 -1.01
N THR A 32 -20.93 32.13 -2.27
CA THR A 32 -21.39 32.92 -3.40
C THR A 32 -22.27 32.07 -4.31
N GLN A 33 -23.51 32.55 -4.58
CA GLN A 33 -24.37 31.92 -5.58
C GLN A 33 -24.25 32.66 -6.92
N ILE A 34 -24.19 31.90 -8.01
CA ILE A 34 -24.16 32.43 -9.37
C ILE A 34 -25.60 32.69 -9.82
N ILE A 35 -25.89 33.92 -10.26
CA ILE A 35 -27.22 34.33 -10.69
C ILE A 35 -27.30 34.40 -12.21
N SER A 36 -26.22 34.81 -12.89
CA SER A 36 -26.12 34.85 -14.34
C SER A 36 -24.70 34.51 -14.81
N ASP A 37 -24.52 34.44 -16.09
CA ASP A 37 -23.21 34.12 -16.70
C ASP A 37 -22.12 35.07 -16.18
N LEU A 38 -20.99 34.49 -15.76
CA LEU A 38 -19.84 35.26 -15.29
C LEU A 38 -18.55 34.57 -15.63
N VAL A 39 -17.47 35.34 -15.65
CA VAL A 39 -16.12 34.83 -15.75
C VAL A 39 -15.50 34.84 -14.36
N VAL A 40 -15.00 33.68 -13.91
CA VAL A 40 -14.36 33.51 -12.59
C VAL A 40 -12.85 33.44 -12.79
N ASP A 41 -12.15 34.34 -12.13
CA ASP A 41 -10.70 34.24 -11.98
C ASP A 41 -10.38 33.63 -10.61
N ILE A 42 -9.74 32.46 -10.64
CA ILE A 42 -9.33 31.75 -9.42
C ILE A 42 -7.88 32.12 -9.14
N PRO A 43 -7.60 32.80 -7.99
CA PRO A 43 -6.22 33.13 -7.63
C PRO A 43 -5.33 31.91 -7.56
N GLU A 44 -4.06 32.06 -7.93
CA GLU A 44 -3.06 30.97 -7.89
C GLU A 44 -3.00 30.32 -6.51
N ASP A 45 -3.09 31.10 -5.44
CA ASP A 45 -3.10 30.63 -4.04
C ASP A 45 -4.31 29.74 -3.70
N SER A 46 -5.40 29.84 -4.49
CA SER A 46 -6.64 29.09 -4.31
C SER A 46 -6.84 28.03 -5.37
N GLN A 47 -5.96 27.98 -6.37
CA GLN A 47 -5.94 26.86 -7.30
C GLN A 47 -5.43 25.66 -6.54
N ILE A 48 -6.20 24.58 -6.58
CA ILE A 48 -5.69 23.28 -6.16
C ILE A 48 -4.52 22.97 -7.11
N HIS A 49 -3.33 23.34 -6.69
CA HIS A 49 -2.17 22.90 -7.41
C HIS A 49 -2.30 21.38 -7.49
N ARG A 50 -2.16 20.82 -8.69
CA ARG A 50 -1.80 19.41 -8.83
C ARG A 50 -0.48 19.28 -8.07
N GLN A 51 -0.60 19.09 -6.76
CA GLN A 51 0.55 18.70 -5.97
C GLN A 51 0.98 17.39 -6.59
N VAL A 52 2.02 17.47 -7.42
CA VAL A 52 2.83 16.31 -7.70
C VAL A 52 3.37 15.94 -6.33
N ILE A 53 2.70 15.00 -5.67
CA ILE A 53 3.12 14.49 -4.37
C ILE A 53 4.38 13.69 -4.66
N ARG A 54 5.48 14.41 -4.89
CA ARG A 54 6.82 13.87 -4.77
C ARG A 54 7.13 13.85 -3.27
N LYS A 55 6.56 12.89 -2.57
CA LYS A 55 7.22 12.42 -1.35
C LYS A 55 8.47 11.69 -1.83
N GLU A 56 9.53 12.45 -2.08
CA GLU A 56 10.87 11.87 -2.13
C GLU A 56 11.06 11.21 -0.77
N THR A 57 10.96 9.91 -0.77
CA THR A 57 11.27 9.11 0.41
C THR A 57 12.77 9.24 0.55
N THR A 58 13.22 10.19 1.36
CA THR A 58 14.61 10.25 1.80
C THR A 58 14.85 8.93 2.53
N LEU A 59 15.54 8.02 1.85
CA LEU A 59 16.00 6.78 2.44
C LEU A 59 16.93 7.17 3.59
N ARG A 60 16.42 7.10 4.81
CA ARG A 60 17.29 7.16 5.99
C ARG A 60 18.09 5.87 5.99
N ASP A 61 19.39 5.96 6.26
CA ASP A 61 20.22 4.79 6.52
C ASP A 61 19.60 4.01 7.69
N PHE A 62 18.92 2.93 7.41
CA PHE A 62 18.39 2.01 8.40
C PHE A 62 18.89 0.60 8.10
N SER A 63 19.19 -0.14 9.15
CA SER A 63 19.50 -1.55 9.03
C SER A 63 18.26 -2.30 8.52
N LEU A 64 18.30 -2.75 7.28
CA LEU A 64 17.20 -3.50 6.68
C LEU A 64 17.04 -4.85 7.41
N LYS A 65 15.94 -5.01 8.13
CA LYS A 65 15.48 -6.31 8.62
C LYS A 65 14.33 -6.77 7.73
N THR A 66 14.64 -7.62 6.78
CA THR A 66 13.61 -8.18 5.89
C THR A 66 12.63 -9.01 6.70
N THR A 67 11.35 -8.75 6.51
CA THR A 67 10.27 -9.54 7.13
C THR A 67 9.90 -10.77 6.30
N THR A 68 10.49 -10.93 5.12
CA THR A 68 10.27 -12.06 4.22
C THR A 68 11.60 -12.74 3.88
N LYS A 69 11.55 -14.05 3.66
CA LYS A 69 12.69 -14.85 3.23
C LYS A 69 12.27 -15.87 2.20
N VAL A 70 13.02 -15.99 1.12
CA VAL A 70 12.86 -17.04 0.13
C VAL A 70 13.74 -18.23 0.51
N CYS A 71 13.14 -19.38 0.70
CA CYS A 71 13.81 -20.59 1.18
C CYS A 71 13.56 -21.72 0.19
N TYR A 72 14.62 -22.20 -0.45
CA TYR A 72 14.61 -23.48 -1.16
C TYR A 72 14.82 -24.61 -0.18
N ILE A 73 14.02 -25.67 -0.28
CA ILE A 73 14.09 -26.86 0.57
C ILE A 73 13.89 -28.15 -0.23
N GLU A 74 14.49 -29.20 0.25
CA GLU A 74 14.30 -30.56 -0.22
C GLU A 74 13.49 -31.36 0.82
N VAL A 75 12.28 -31.71 0.43
CA VAL A 75 11.31 -32.36 1.31
C VAL A 75 11.41 -33.86 1.14
N ALA A 76 11.44 -34.60 2.24
CA ALA A 76 11.48 -36.09 2.17
C ALA A 76 10.20 -36.63 1.50
N GLU A 77 10.38 -37.61 0.60
CA GLU A 77 9.25 -38.30 0.00
C GLU A 77 8.45 -39.08 1.05
N PRO A 78 7.13 -39.25 0.86
CA PRO A 78 6.31 -40.03 1.76
C PRO A 78 6.72 -41.54 1.67
N GLN A 79 6.85 -42.17 2.83
CA GLN A 79 7.06 -43.59 2.95
C GLN A 79 5.83 -44.25 3.60
N LEU A 80 5.59 -45.52 3.29
CA LEU A 80 4.40 -46.22 3.78
C LEU A 80 4.37 -46.39 5.32
N ASP A 81 5.51 -46.33 5.96
CA ASP A 81 5.68 -46.40 7.41
C ASP A 81 5.70 -45.04 8.12
N SER A 82 5.66 -43.96 7.35
CA SER A 82 5.67 -42.59 7.87
C SER A 82 4.27 -41.98 7.86
N LEU A 83 3.73 -41.68 9.04
CA LEU A 83 2.41 -41.03 9.22
C LEU A 83 2.43 -39.51 9.07
N GLN A 84 3.55 -38.92 8.61
CA GLN A 84 3.69 -37.47 8.47
C GLN A 84 2.90 -36.93 7.28
N SER A 85 2.19 -35.85 7.51
CA SER A 85 1.52 -35.09 6.44
C SER A 85 2.53 -34.35 5.56
N ASP A 86 2.11 -33.95 4.35
CA ASP A 86 2.94 -33.12 3.44
C ASP A 86 3.38 -31.82 4.12
N PHE A 87 2.53 -31.18 4.92
CA PHE A 87 2.86 -29.97 5.65
C PHE A 87 3.88 -30.20 6.76
N GLU A 88 3.77 -31.28 7.51
CA GLU A 88 4.76 -31.63 8.54
C GLU A 88 6.14 -31.88 7.92
N ARG A 89 6.22 -32.57 6.79
CA ARG A 89 7.49 -32.79 6.08
C ARG A 89 8.12 -31.47 5.61
N VAL A 90 7.32 -30.54 5.07
CA VAL A 90 7.79 -29.19 4.71
C VAL A 90 8.29 -28.44 5.95
N SER A 91 7.55 -28.50 7.06
CA SER A 91 7.94 -27.85 8.32
C SER A 91 9.26 -28.41 8.87
N LEU A 92 9.46 -29.73 8.78
CA LEU A 92 10.70 -30.38 9.18
C LEU A 92 11.88 -29.98 8.28
N ALA A 93 11.67 -29.89 6.96
CA ALA A 93 12.69 -29.45 6.02
C ALA A 93 13.11 -27.99 6.30
N LEU A 94 12.16 -27.10 6.52
CA LEU A 94 12.43 -25.69 6.91
C LEU A 94 13.21 -25.62 8.24
N ALA A 95 12.85 -26.44 9.22
CA ALA A 95 13.56 -26.51 10.49
C ALA A 95 14.99 -27.04 10.35
N ARG A 96 15.19 -28.05 9.52
CA ARG A 96 16.49 -28.69 9.25
C ARG A 96 17.43 -27.74 8.52
N GLU A 97 16.99 -27.17 7.40
CA GLU A 97 17.86 -26.45 6.46
C GLU A 97 17.97 -24.96 6.79
N TRP A 98 16.88 -24.34 7.22
CA TRP A 98 16.82 -22.90 7.46
C TRP A 98 16.70 -22.49 8.93
N LYS A 99 16.61 -23.47 9.86
CA LYS A 99 16.39 -23.25 11.30
C LYS A 99 15.09 -22.52 11.61
N ILE A 100 14.11 -22.58 10.69
CA ILE A 100 12.78 -21.98 10.84
C ILE A 100 11.85 -23.05 11.42
N LYS A 101 11.34 -22.80 12.62
CA LYS A 101 10.46 -23.72 13.38
C LYS A 101 9.07 -23.12 13.52
N ASN A 102 8.11 -23.98 13.84
CA ASN A 102 6.72 -23.61 14.16
C ASN A 102 6.06 -22.76 13.07
N VAL A 103 6.30 -23.11 11.81
CA VAL A 103 5.65 -22.44 10.69
C VAL A 103 4.18 -22.80 10.61
N HIS A 104 3.37 -21.87 10.15
CA HIS A 104 1.99 -22.13 9.77
C HIS A 104 1.74 -21.70 8.33
N CYS A 105 0.60 -22.03 7.77
CA CYS A 105 0.19 -21.56 6.45
C CYS A 105 -1.32 -21.44 6.34
N SER A 106 -1.76 -20.67 5.36
CA SER A 106 -3.17 -20.54 5.04
C SER A 106 -3.71 -21.78 4.34
N ILE A 107 -5.05 -21.94 4.34
CA ILE A 107 -5.73 -23.00 3.58
C ILE A 107 -5.43 -22.95 2.08
N HIS A 108 -5.13 -21.78 1.53
CA HIS A 108 -4.75 -21.62 0.12
C HIS A 108 -3.42 -22.31 -0.20
N ILE A 109 -2.46 -22.25 0.72
CA ILE A 109 -1.18 -22.95 0.58
C ILE A 109 -1.39 -24.46 0.70
N LEU A 110 -2.18 -24.91 1.69
CA LEU A 110 -2.48 -26.33 1.88
C LEU A 110 -3.11 -26.96 0.64
N LYS A 111 -4.04 -26.28 -0.02
CA LYS A 111 -4.72 -26.78 -1.23
C LYS A 111 -3.77 -27.05 -2.39
N LYS A 112 -2.68 -26.30 -2.54
CA LYS A 112 -1.73 -26.49 -3.63
C LYS A 112 -0.49 -27.27 -3.22
N LEU A 113 -0.24 -27.45 -1.93
CA LEU A 113 0.96 -28.04 -1.37
C LEU A 113 1.30 -29.40 -2.01
N GLN A 114 0.34 -30.30 -2.03
CA GLN A 114 0.53 -31.64 -2.58
C GLN A 114 0.96 -31.60 -4.05
N SER A 115 0.33 -30.76 -4.87
CA SER A 115 0.68 -30.66 -6.29
C SER A 115 2.05 -30.04 -6.51
N GLU A 116 2.41 -29.01 -5.74
CA GLU A 116 3.73 -28.35 -5.87
C GLU A 116 4.86 -29.29 -5.48
N LEU A 117 4.74 -30.04 -4.42
CA LEU A 117 5.74 -31.01 -3.98
C LEU A 117 6.05 -32.09 -5.04
N ARG A 118 5.02 -32.58 -5.75
CA ARG A 118 5.16 -33.66 -6.73
C ARG A 118 5.67 -33.23 -8.10
N LYS A 119 5.57 -31.93 -8.45
CA LYS A 119 5.98 -31.45 -9.78
C LYS A 119 7.49 -31.52 -10.04
N LYS A 120 8.33 -31.37 -9.00
CA LYS A 120 9.77 -31.27 -9.09
C LYS A 120 10.47 -32.12 -8.01
N ASN A 121 10.12 -33.41 -7.94
CA ASN A 121 10.78 -34.39 -7.06
C ASN A 121 10.93 -33.87 -5.62
N TRP A 122 9.85 -33.36 -5.02
CA TRP A 122 9.83 -32.90 -3.63
C TRP A 122 10.74 -31.70 -3.32
N CYS A 123 11.27 -31.05 -4.34
CA CYS A 123 12.02 -29.83 -4.23
C CYS A 123 11.08 -28.63 -4.40
N VAL A 124 11.08 -27.69 -3.46
CA VAL A 124 10.21 -26.52 -3.51
C VAL A 124 10.90 -25.26 -2.99
N THR A 125 10.46 -24.12 -3.48
CA THR A 125 10.82 -22.80 -2.97
C THR A 125 9.65 -22.22 -2.21
N CYS A 126 9.88 -21.86 -0.95
CA CYS A 126 8.91 -21.23 -0.05
C CYS A 126 9.23 -19.76 0.18
N VAL A 127 8.22 -18.90 0.22
CA VAL A 127 8.34 -17.55 0.74
C VAL A 127 7.78 -17.52 2.16
N ILE A 128 8.64 -17.20 3.12
CA ILE A 128 8.30 -17.17 4.54
C ILE A 128 8.20 -15.74 5.01
N TYR A 129 7.11 -15.39 5.69
CA TYR A 129 6.92 -14.13 6.38
C TYR A 129 7.19 -14.28 7.88
N PHE A 130 7.98 -13.38 8.43
CA PHE A 130 8.29 -13.30 9.87
C PHE A 130 7.52 -12.15 10.50
N SER A 131 6.41 -12.49 11.12
CA SER A 131 5.65 -11.53 11.93
C SER A 131 6.38 -11.21 13.24
N PRO A 132 6.41 -9.95 13.69
CA PRO A 132 6.96 -9.62 15.02
C PRO A 132 6.19 -10.26 16.19
N THR A 133 4.93 -10.61 15.99
CA THR A 133 4.01 -11.05 17.04
C THR A 133 3.42 -12.45 16.86
N ARG A 134 3.68 -13.07 15.70
CA ARG A 134 3.10 -14.39 15.36
C ARG A 134 4.18 -15.35 14.90
N GLN A 135 3.82 -16.61 14.79
CA GLN A 135 4.65 -17.64 14.19
C GLN A 135 4.95 -17.32 12.71
N PRO A 136 6.12 -17.78 12.18
CA PRO A 136 6.43 -17.63 10.77
C PRO A 136 5.35 -18.24 9.88
N GLU A 137 5.01 -17.56 8.79
CA GLU A 137 3.95 -17.97 7.87
C GLU A 137 4.49 -18.26 6.47
N ILE A 138 4.10 -19.40 5.89
CA ILE A 138 4.36 -19.68 4.47
C ILE A 138 3.34 -18.90 3.64
N LEU A 139 3.80 -17.86 2.95
CA LEU A 139 2.98 -17.05 2.06
C LEU A 139 2.84 -17.66 0.68
N GLU A 140 3.89 -18.33 0.19
CA GLU A 140 3.91 -18.93 -1.14
C GLU A 140 4.75 -20.21 -1.13
N ILE A 141 4.37 -21.17 -1.96
CA ILE A 141 5.13 -22.38 -2.25
C ILE A 141 5.08 -22.69 -3.75
N LYS A 142 6.22 -22.96 -4.34
CA LYS A 142 6.38 -23.27 -5.76
C LYS A 142 7.34 -24.43 -5.95
N ALA A 143 7.05 -25.25 -6.94
CA ALA A 143 7.89 -26.41 -7.28
C ALA A 143 9.26 -26.01 -7.82
N GLY A 144 10.31 -26.67 -7.33
CA GLY A 144 11.70 -26.50 -7.76
C GLY A 144 12.40 -25.29 -7.14
N TYR A 145 13.62 -25.05 -7.59
CA TYR A 145 14.41 -23.86 -7.23
C TYR A 145 13.96 -22.65 -8.06
N LEU A 146 13.58 -21.58 -7.40
CA LEU A 146 13.16 -20.34 -8.03
C LEU A 146 13.79 -19.14 -7.31
N GLU A 147 14.35 -18.23 -8.08
CA GLU A 147 14.72 -16.90 -7.60
C GLU A 147 13.47 -16.03 -7.59
N LEU A 148 12.81 -15.95 -6.45
CA LEU A 148 11.59 -15.17 -6.30
C LEU A 148 11.93 -13.78 -5.76
N ALA A 149 11.52 -12.75 -6.51
CA ALA A 149 11.50 -11.40 -6.00
C ALA A 149 10.28 -11.22 -5.07
N THR A 150 10.50 -10.64 -3.90
CA THR A 150 9.43 -10.32 -2.94
C THR A 150 9.20 -8.82 -2.91
N TYR A 151 7.98 -8.41 -3.13
CA TYR A 151 7.59 -7.00 -3.16
C TYR A 151 6.64 -6.67 -2.03
N GLY A 152 6.77 -5.45 -1.52
CA GLY A 152 5.83 -4.86 -0.56
C GLY A 152 5.18 -3.62 -1.14
N LEU A 153 3.89 -3.44 -0.86
CA LEU A 153 3.15 -2.24 -1.22
C LEU A 153 2.81 -1.47 0.05
N ALA A 154 3.39 -0.27 0.19
CA ALA A 154 3.03 0.67 1.24
C ALA A 154 2.00 1.67 0.70
N ILE A 155 0.87 1.80 1.40
CA ILE A 155 -0.21 2.72 1.02
C ILE A 155 -0.44 3.71 2.15
N ASP A 156 -0.34 4.99 1.82
CA ASP A 156 -0.73 6.11 2.68
C ASP A 156 -2.10 6.62 2.19
N LEU A 157 -3.14 6.32 2.95
CA LEU A 157 -4.51 6.69 2.62
C LEU A 157 -4.92 7.92 3.45
N GLY A 158 -4.65 9.10 2.91
CA GLY A 158 -5.06 10.37 3.50
C GLY A 158 -6.43 10.84 3.02
N SER A 159 -7.07 11.76 3.75
CA SER A 159 -8.34 12.39 3.35
C SER A 159 -8.21 13.18 2.04
N THR A 160 -7.08 13.86 1.85
CA THR A 160 -6.81 14.72 0.68
C THR A 160 -6.07 13.99 -0.43
N SER A 161 -5.15 13.07 -0.09
CA SER A 161 -4.29 12.39 -1.05
C SER A 161 -4.04 10.94 -0.67
N ILE A 162 -3.90 10.11 -1.68
CA ILE A 162 -3.51 8.70 -1.55
C ILE A 162 -2.15 8.55 -2.21
N ALA A 163 -1.20 7.98 -1.49
CA ALA A 163 0.11 7.65 -2.02
C ALA A 163 0.39 6.15 -1.86
N ALA A 164 1.01 5.55 -2.87
CA ALA A 164 1.43 4.16 -2.84
C ALA A 164 2.88 4.04 -3.28
N SER A 165 3.65 3.20 -2.60
CA SER A 165 5.04 2.90 -2.92
C SER A 165 5.24 1.40 -3.02
N LEU A 166 5.79 0.95 -4.15
CA LEU A 166 6.20 -0.44 -4.36
C LEU A 166 7.67 -0.58 -3.96
N CYS A 167 7.95 -1.47 -3.03
CA CYS A 167 9.29 -1.71 -2.50
C CYS A 167 9.75 -3.13 -2.79
N ASP A 168 11.01 -3.30 -3.13
CA ASP A 168 11.67 -4.60 -3.09
C ASP A 168 12.00 -4.93 -1.63
N LEU A 169 11.44 -6.01 -1.12
CA LEU A 169 11.64 -6.42 0.28
C LEU A 169 13.01 -7.06 0.54
N ASN A 170 13.75 -7.45 -0.50
CA ASN A 170 15.09 -7.98 -0.35
C ASN A 170 16.14 -6.87 -0.21
N THR A 171 15.97 -5.77 -0.94
CA THR A 171 16.92 -4.65 -0.98
C THR A 171 16.46 -3.45 -0.17
N GLY A 172 15.16 -3.33 0.12
CA GLY A 172 14.54 -2.17 0.73
C GLY A 172 14.37 -0.97 -0.20
N GLN A 173 14.68 -1.14 -1.50
CA GLN A 173 14.57 -0.04 -2.46
C GLN A 173 13.12 0.20 -2.88
N VAL A 174 12.74 1.46 -3.01
CA VAL A 174 11.48 1.85 -3.63
C VAL A 174 11.64 1.76 -5.14
N ILE A 175 10.86 0.86 -5.76
CA ILE A 175 10.91 0.60 -7.21
C ILE A 175 10.05 1.60 -7.97
N ASP A 176 8.87 1.91 -7.45
CA ASP A 176 7.92 2.85 -8.03
C ASP A 176 7.08 3.51 -6.94
N ALA A 177 6.67 4.75 -7.16
CA ALA A 177 5.79 5.46 -6.26
C ALA A 177 4.80 6.31 -7.05
N LYS A 178 3.52 6.25 -6.65
CA LYS A 178 2.45 7.04 -7.26
C LYS A 178 1.59 7.69 -6.20
N GLY A 179 1.18 8.93 -6.48
CA GLY A 179 0.24 9.66 -5.66
C GLY A 179 -0.93 10.17 -6.50
N ILE A 180 -2.12 10.12 -5.94
CA ILE A 180 -3.34 10.69 -6.54
C ILE A 180 -4.06 11.52 -5.49
N MET A 181 -4.86 12.48 -5.93
CA MET A 181 -5.83 13.12 -5.04
C MET A 181 -6.91 12.11 -4.65
N ASN A 182 -7.27 12.11 -3.37
CA ASN A 182 -8.37 11.28 -2.92
C ASN A 182 -9.68 11.77 -3.55
N PRO A 183 -10.40 10.94 -4.34
CA PRO A 183 -11.65 11.35 -4.96
C PRO A 183 -12.73 11.79 -3.97
N GLN A 184 -12.60 11.39 -2.70
CA GLN A 184 -13.53 11.75 -1.63
C GLN A 184 -13.44 13.23 -1.23
N ILE A 185 -12.37 13.95 -1.59
CA ILE A 185 -12.22 15.39 -1.29
C ILE A 185 -13.40 16.23 -1.79
N ARG A 186 -14.08 15.77 -2.84
CA ARG A 186 -15.29 16.42 -3.38
C ARG A 186 -16.50 16.38 -2.43
N TYR A 187 -16.47 15.53 -1.41
CA TYR A 187 -17.53 15.37 -0.40
C TYR A 187 -17.23 16.08 0.92
N GLY A 188 -16.05 16.68 1.07
CA GLY A 188 -15.58 17.42 2.23
C GLY A 188 -14.15 17.07 2.59
N GLU A 189 -13.44 18.02 3.16
CA GLU A 189 -12.10 17.85 3.74
C GLU A 189 -12.26 17.67 5.26
N ASP A 190 -12.59 16.51 5.73
CA ASP A 190 -12.59 16.19 7.17
C ASP A 190 -11.57 15.09 7.48
#